data_ff5ed4475d79498c98742c605c6c64f0
#
_entry.id   ff5ed4475d79498c98742c605c6c64f0
#
_cell.length_a   1.000
_cell.length_b   1.000
_cell.length_c   1.000
_cell.angle_alpha   90.00
_cell.angle_beta   90.00
_cell.angle_gamma   90.00
#
_symmetry.space_group_name_H-M   'P 1'
#
loop_
_entity.id
_entity.type
_entity.pdbx_description
1 polymer ?
#
loop_
_entity_poly.entity_id
_entity_poly.type
_entity_poly.pdbx_seq_one_letter_code
_entity_poly.pdbx_strand_id
1 'polypeptide(L)'
;MNHDEHDDYEDYDDEDYEDDGEGLSDRDADLADVREQVAQLTDGLETLTLTGDDGVVPAIPDDVAGCGAVVAEFCWSRLKREEQDAFLAKVKKAATKNALLVLLDEVYVEGVSNTVARTDAQGNTYEIVTAEDGTRVERVMSYPTDSALRKRMANAAKEIRVARWEYFWVLTCKLK
;
A
#
# COMPACT_ATOMS: atom_id res chain seq x y z
N MET A 1 1.64 -36.20 -67.38
CA MET A 1 2.57 -36.08 -66.26
C MET A 1 1.92 -35.19 -65.24
N ASN A 2 1.27 -35.79 -64.30
CA ASN A 2 0.65 -35.06 -63.20
C ASN A 2 1.61 -35.13 -62.02
N HIS A 3 2.09 -33.93 -61.62
CA HIS A 3 2.73 -33.76 -60.32
C HIS A 3 1.65 -33.29 -59.39
N ASP A 4 1.25 -34.21 -58.51
CA ASP A 4 0.49 -33.86 -57.30
C ASP A 4 1.49 -33.37 -56.27
N GLU A 5 1.60 -32.07 -56.13
CA GLU A 5 2.21 -31.46 -54.95
C GLU A 5 1.19 -31.50 -53.82
N HIS A 6 1.42 -32.44 -52.91
CA HIS A 6 0.78 -32.48 -51.63
C HIS A 6 1.45 -31.39 -50.77
N ASP A 7 0.77 -30.28 -50.61
CA ASP A 7 1.09 -29.33 -49.56
C ASP A 7 0.58 -29.91 -48.23
N ASP A 8 1.54 -30.51 -47.52
CA ASP A 8 1.35 -30.85 -46.11
C ASP A 8 1.26 -29.52 -45.32
N TYR A 9 0.02 -29.06 -45.10
CA TYR A 9 -0.23 -28.10 -44.05
C TYR A 9 -0.12 -28.83 -42.73
N GLU A 10 1.00 -28.63 -42.03
CA GLU A 10 1.12 -28.99 -40.64
C GLU A 10 0.15 -28.08 -39.86
N ASP A 11 -0.93 -28.71 -39.37
CA ASP A 11 -1.77 -28.15 -38.34
C ASP A 11 -0.87 -27.84 -37.14
N TYR A 12 -0.50 -26.56 -36.98
CA TYR A 12 -0.05 -26.10 -35.67
C TYR A 12 -1.26 -26.11 -34.77
N ASP A 13 -1.34 -27.14 -33.95
CA ASP A 13 -2.19 -27.10 -32.77
C ASP A 13 -1.74 -25.90 -31.94
N ASP A 14 -2.45 -24.80 -32.02
CA ASP A 14 -2.47 -23.77 -31.00
C ASP A 14 -2.91 -24.48 -29.71
N GLU A 15 -1.95 -25.02 -28.97
CA GLU A 15 -2.19 -25.38 -27.60
C GLU A 15 -2.57 -24.07 -26.90
N ASP A 16 -3.89 -23.88 -26.75
CA ASP A 16 -4.44 -22.90 -25.84
C ASP A 16 -3.80 -23.16 -24.47
N TYR A 17 -2.75 -22.40 -24.18
CA TYR A 17 -2.30 -22.25 -22.80
C TYR A 17 -3.44 -21.62 -22.04
N GLU A 18 -4.36 -22.41 -21.56
CA GLU A 18 -5.23 -22.01 -20.49
C GLU A 18 -4.30 -21.71 -19.30
N ASP A 19 -3.97 -20.43 -19.15
CA ASP A 19 -3.47 -19.90 -17.89
C ASP A 19 -4.59 -20.16 -16.88
N ASP A 20 -4.46 -21.24 -16.17
CA ASP A 20 -5.41 -21.69 -15.15
C ASP A 20 -5.40 -20.81 -13.90
N GLY A 21 -5.14 -19.52 -14.06
CA GLY A 21 -5.53 -18.43 -13.15
C GLY A 21 -5.30 -18.60 -11.65
N GLU A 22 -4.57 -19.64 -11.23
CA GLU A 22 -4.31 -19.94 -9.81
C GLU A 22 -2.99 -19.35 -9.30
N GLY A 23 -2.27 -18.57 -10.12
CA GLY A 23 -1.09 -17.82 -9.71
C GLY A 23 -1.48 -16.49 -9.05
N LEU A 24 -0.97 -16.21 -7.84
CA LEU A 24 -1.01 -14.86 -7.29
C LEU A 24 -0.32 -13.90 -8.27
N SER A 25 -0.91 -12.72 -8.51
CA SER A 25 -0.20 -11.65 -9.21
C SER A 25 1.08 -11.29 -8.45
N ASP A 26 2.07 -10.69 -9.12
CA ASP A 26 3.31 -10.25 -8.47
C ASP A 26 3.01 -9.27 -7.32
N ARG A 27 2.01 -8.43 -7.49
CA ARG A 27 1.54 -7.50 -6.46
C ARG A 27 0.98 -8.25 -5.24
N ASP A 28 0.15 -9.25 -5.45
CA ASP A 28 -0.44 -10.05 -4.36
C ASP A 28 0.62 -10.87 -3.64
N ALA A 29 1.59 -11.39 -4.35
CA ALA A 29 2.73 -12.10 -3.77
C ALA A 29 3.59 -11.17 -2.89
N ASP A 30 3.87 -9.96 -3.35
CA ASP A 30 4.56 -8.93 -2.58
C ASP A 30 3.77 -8.57 -1.32
N LEU A 31 2.47 -8.37 -1.43
CA LEU A 31 1.62 -8.03 -0.28
C LEU A 31 1.60 -9.14 0.76
N ALA A 32 1.52 -10.39 0.33
CA ALA A 32 1.57 -11.55 1.23
C ALA A 32 2.91 -11.61 1.98
N ASP A 33 4.03 -11.39 1.30
CA ASP A 33 5.36 -11.35 1.90
C ASP A 33 5.51 -10.22 2.92
N VAL A 34 5.07 -9.01 2.56
CA VAL A 34 5.08 -7.84 3.44
C VAL A 34 4.25 -8.09 4.69
N ARG A 35 3.05 -8.62 4.55
CA ARG A 35 2.15 -8.92 5.69
C ARG A 35 2.72 -10.00 6.60
N GLU A 36 3.40 -10.99 6.05
CA GLU A 36 4.10 -12.00 6.85
C GLU A 36 5.21 -11.38 7.69
N GLN A 37 6.03 -10.51 7.10
CA GLN A 37 7.09 -9.80 7.83
C GLN A 37 6.51 -8.88 8.91
N VAL A 38 5.43 -8.17 8.64
CA VAL A 38 4.73 -7.33 9.63
C VAL A 38 4.19 -8.20 10.78
N ALA A 39 3.60 -9.34 10.48
CA ALA A 39 3.11 -10.28 11.48
C ALA A 39 4.23 -10.78 12.39
N GLN A 40 5.41 -11.05 11.86
CA GLN A 40 6.59 -11.43 12.66
C GLN A 40 7.06 -10.30 13.57
N LEU A 41 7.07 -9.06 13.09
CA LEU A 41 7.46 -7.88 13.88
C LEU A 41 6.50 -7.60 15.05
N THR A 42 5.23 -7.90 14.87
CA THR A 42 4.17 -7.62 15.87
C THR A 42 3.81 -8.82 16.73
N ASP A 43 4.47 -9.96 16.52
CA ASP A 43 4.21 -11.19 17.28
C ASP A 43 4.36 -10.96 18.79
N GLY A 44 3.37 -11.40 19.54
CA GLY A 44 3.34 -11.23 20.99
C GLY A 44 2.98 -9.83 21.49
N LEU A 45 2.72 -8.87 20.59
CA LEU A 45 2.30 -7.52 20.94
C LEU A 45 0.78 -7.37 20.78
N GLU A 46 0.17 -6.63 21.72
CA GLU A 46 -1.21 -6.16 21.52
C GLU A 46 -1.21 -5.13 20.38
N THR A 47 -1.84 -5.48 19.26
CA THR A 47 -1.72 -4.74 18.00
C THR A 47 -3.06 -4.17 17.58
N LEU A 48 -3.08 -2.85 17.33
CA LEU A 48 -4.17 -2.19 16.60
C LEU A 48 -3.82 -2.21 15.11
N THR A 49 -4.69 -2.78 14.30
CA THR A 49 -4.55 -2.75 12.84
C THR A 49 -5.61 -1.84 12.23
N LEU A 50 -5.16 -0.87 11.45
CA LEU A 50 -6.00 0.04 10.68
C LEU A 50 -5.76 -0.27 9.19
N THR A 51 -6.81 -0.63 8.48
CA THR A 51 -6.74 -0.88 7.03
C THR A 51 -7.60 0.13 6.30
N GLY A 52 -6.98 0.95 5.47
CA GLY A 52 -7.69 1.88 4.58
C GLY A 52 -8.49 1.10 3.54
N ASP A 53 -9.71 1.54 3.27
CA ASP A 53 -10.60 0.92 2.32
C ASP A 53 -11.20 1.99 1.41
N ASP A 54 -11.04 1.78 0.10
CA ASP A 54 -11.55 2.66 -0.95
C ASP A 54 -11.22 4.17 -0.71
N GLY A 55 -9.99 4.41 -0.31
CA GLY A 55 -9.50 5.77 -0.03
C GLY A 55 -9.93 6.36 1.31
N VAL A 56 -10.64 5.59 2.13
CA VAL A 56 -11.08 6.01 3.46
C VAL A 56 -10.13 5.49 4.53
N VAL A 57 -9.64 6.40 5.37
CA VAL A 57 -8.82 6.06 6.53
C VAL A 57 -9.74 5.77 7.71
N PRO A 58 -9.65 4.58 8.33
CA PRO A 58 -10.51 4.26 9.47
C PRO A 58 -10.17 5.14 10.67
N ALA A 59 -11.19 5.51 11.42
CA ALA A 59 -11.03 6.21 12.68
C ALA A 59 -10.48 5.30 13.77
N ILE A 60 -9.61 5.83 14.62
CA ILE A 60 -9.17 5.14 15.83
C ILE A 60 -10.21 5.41 16.93
N PRO A 61 -10.82 4.36 17.51
CA PRO A 61 -11.77 4.56 18.61
C PRO A 61 -11.10 5.25 19.81
N ASP A 62 -11.78 6.20 20.42
CA ASP A 62 -11.24 7.02 21.53
C ASP A 62 -10.90 6.21 22.79
N ASP A 63 -11.53 5.04 22.96
CA ASP A 63 -11.34 4.13 24.10
C ASP A 63 -10.19 3.13 23.91
N VAL A 64 -9.57 3.08 22.74
CA VAL A 64 -8.41 2.24 22.49
C VAL A 64 -7.17 2.85 23.13
N ALA A 65 -6.49 2.07 23.97
CA ALA A 65 -5.28 2.49 24.65
C ALA A 65 -4.40 1.28 24.97
N GLY A 66 -3.12 1.51 25.23
CA GLY A 66 -2.20 0.49 25.70
C GLY A 66 -1.69 -0.49 24.65
N CYS A 67 -1.89 -0.20 23.35
CA CYS A 67 -1.36 -1.07 22.30
C CYS A 67 0.17 -1.02 22.23
N GLY A 68 0.78 -2.19 22.16
CA GLY A 68 2.23 -2.34 21.97
C GLY A 68 2.69 -2.14 20.53
N ALA A 69 1.76 -2.23 19.59
CA ALA A 69 1.99 -1.97 18.18
C ALA A 69 0.75 -1.38 17.50
N VAL A 70 0.98 -0.55 16.51
CA VAL A 70 -0.05 -0.05 15.59
C VAL A 70 0.42 -0.31 14.18
N VAL A 71 -0.41 -0.98 13.39
CA VAL A 71 -0.18 -1.22 11.96
C VAL A 71 -1.22 -0.46 11.17
N ALA A 72 -0.78 0.44 10.30
CA ALA A 72 -1.66 1.20 9.42
C ALA A 72 -1.35 0.83 7.97
N GLU A 73 -2.23 0.05 7.35
CA GLU A 73 -2.16 -0.35 5.95
C GLU A 73 -3.03 0.57 5.10
N PHE A 74 -2.46 1.08 4.00
CA PHE A 74 -3.20 1.90 3.02
C PHE A 74 -3.89 3.14 3.62
N CYS A 75 -3.30 3.68 4.68
CA CYS A 75 -3.80 4.87 5.37
C CYS A 75 -2.96 6.11 5.03
N TRP A 76 -1.64 6.00 5.12
CA TRP A 76 -0.75 7.15 5.00
C TRP A 76 -0.88 7.89 3.68
N SER A 77 -0.97 7.17 2.57
CA SER A 77 -1.13 7.74 1.23
C SER A 77 -2.45 8.50 1.02
N ARG A 78 -3.43 8.27 1.89
CA ARG A 78 -4.76 8.88 1.84
C ARG A 78 -4.91 10.10 2.75
N LEU A 79 -3.89 10.38 3.54
CA LEU A 79 -3.85 11.55 4.42
C LEU A 79 -3.26 12.75 3.69
N LYS A 80 -3.94 13.89 3.77
CA LYS A 80 -3.33 15.17 3.41
C LYS A 80 -2.20 15.49 4.38
N ARG A 81 -1.23 16.26 3.92
CA ARG A 81 -0.10 16.66 4.76
C ARG A 81 -0.55 17.34 6.06
N GLU A 82 -1.56 18.17 5.99
CA GLU A 82 -2.16 18.86 7.15
C GLU A 82 -2.92 17.91 8.09
N GLU A 83 -3.24 16.70 7.68
CA GLU A 83 -3.91 15.66 8.48
C GLU A 83 -2.94 14.69 9.16
N GLN A 84 -1.70 14.63 8.72
CA GLN A 84 -0.73 13.62 9.17
C GLN A 84 -0.38 13.76 10.64
N ASP A 85 -0.17 14.97 11.13
CA ASP A 85 0.16 15.20 12.55
C ASP A 85 -0.98 14.83 13.48
N ALA A 86 -2.21 15.12 13.09
CA ALA A 86 -3.41 14.72 13.86
C ALA A 86 -3.57 13.19 13.89
N PHE A 87 -3.30 12.51 12.78
CA PHE A 87 -3.30 11.06 12.73
C PHE A 87 -2.26 10.45 13.66
N LEU A 88 -1.01 10.96 13.64
CA LEU A 88 0.06 10.49 14.52
C LEU A 88 -0.25 10.75 15.99
N ALA A 89 -0.90 11.86 16.32
CA ALA A 89 -1.33 12.15 17.69
C ALA A 89 -2.35 11.12 18.20
N LYS A 90 -3.31 10.74 17.36
CA LYS A 90 -4.28 9.68 17.69
C LYS A 90 -3.64 8.31 17.84
N VAL A 91 -2.67 7.97 16.97
CA VAL A 91 -1.89 6.73 17.08
C VAL A 91 -1.14 6.70 18.42
N LYS A 92 -0.47 7.77 18.78
CA LYS A 92 0.26 7.88 20.07
C LYS A 92 -0.66 7.71 21.27
N LYS A 93 -1.87 8.25 21.22
CA LYS A 93 -2.86 8.09 22.28
C LYS A 93 -3.31 6.64 22.46
N ALA A 94 -3.42 5.88 21.37
CA ALA A 94 -3.83 4.48 21.38
C ALA A 94 -2.70 3.53 21.80
N ALA A 95 -1.46 3.97 21.78
CA ALA A 95 -0.27 3.14 21.97
C ALA A 95 0.45 3.44 23.28
N THR A 96 1.25 2.49 23.72
CA THR A 96 2.19 2.70 24.82
C THR A 96 3.41 3.49 24.37
N LYS A 97 4.16 4.05 25.30
CA LYS A 97 5.46 4.65 25.01
C LYS A 97 6.41 3.60 24.41
N ASN A 98 7.17 3.97 23.41
CA ASN A 98 8.03 3.07 22.62
C ASN A 98 7.30 1.96 21.85
N ALA A 99 6.00 2.08 21.66
CA ALA A 99 5.25 1.16 20.83
C ALA A 99 5.79 1.15 19.38
N LEU A 100 5.69 0.00 18.75
CA LEU A 100 6.02 -0.16 17.34
C LEU A 100 4.92 0.46 16.48
N LEU A 101 5.30 1.32 15.56
CA LEU A 101 4.42 1.78 14.49
C LEU A 101 4.89 1.21 13.17
N VAL A 102 3.98 0.62 12.42
CA VAL A 102 4.21 0.13 11.05
C VAL A 102 3.26 0.84 10.11
N LEU A 103 3.82 1.51 9.13
CA LEU A 103 3.07 2.06 7.99
C LEU A 103 3.37 1.22 6.76
N LEU A 104 2.33 0.72 6.12
CA LEU A 104 2.41 -0.04 4.87
C LEU A 104 1.58 0.67 3.81
N ASP A 105 2.17 0.94 2.67
CA ASP A 105 1.45 1.57 1.57
C ASP A 105 2.09 1.24 0.21
N GLU A 106 1.54 1.80 -0.85
CA GLU A 106 1.87 1.48 -2.23
C GLU A 106 3.05 2.30 -2.76
N VAL A 107 3.91 1.63 -3.53
CA VAL A 107 4.91 2.26 -4.40
C VAL A 107 4.25 2.59 -5.73
N TYR A 108 4.61 3.74 -6.33
CA TYR A 108 4.20 4.04 -7.70
C TYR A 108 4.86 3.06 -8.68
N VAL A 109 4.04 2.35 -9.44
CA VAL A 109 4.50 1.43 -10.49
C VAL A 109 3.91 1.86 -11.81
N GLU A 110 4.77 2.19 -12.77
CA GLU A 110 4.36 2.59 -14.12
C GLU A 110 3.48 1.53 -14.77
N GLY A 111 2.36 1.94 -15.35
CA GLY A 111 1.38 1.05 -15.97
C GLY A 111 0.43 0.32 -15.01
N VAL A 112 0.67 0.37 -13.70
CA VAL A 112 -0.17 -0.25 -12.65
C VAL A 112 -0.86 0.79 -11.80
N SER A 113 -0.09 1.76 -11.31
CA SER A 113 -0.61 2.85 -10.47
C SER A 113 -1.34 3.90 -11.30
N ASN A 114 -2.38 4.50 -10.73
CA ASN A 114 -3.01 5.67 -11.33
C ASN A 114 -2.03 6.85 -11.36
N THR A 115 -2.04 7.58 -12.45
CA THR A 115 -1.22 8.79 -12.56
C THR A 115 -1.74 9.89 -11.63
N VAL A 116 -0.82 10.75 -11.17
CA VAL A 116 -1.19 11.95 -10.40
C VAL A 116 -2.01 12.88 -11.31
N ALA A 117 -3.25 13.16 -10.91
CA ALA A 117 -4.15 14.02 -11.66
C ALA A 117 -3.88 15.51 -11.41
N ARG A 118 -3.54 15.87 -10.18
CA ARG A 118 -3.15 17.23 -9.78
C ARG A 118 -2.37 17.25 -8.50
N THR A 119 -1.72 18.35 -8.23
CA THR A 119 -1.07 18.68 -6.95
C THR A 119 -1.65 20.00 -6.44
N ASP A 120 -2.06 20.05 -5.18
CA ASP A 120 -2.58 21.29 -4.57
C ASP A 120 -1.45 22.20 -4.05
N ALA A 121 -1.83 23.36 -3.50
CA ALA A 121 -0.88 24.34 -3.00
C ALA A 121 -0.06 23.84 -1.81
N GLN A 122 -0.56 22.88 -1.04
CA GLN A 122 0.12 22.27 0.10
C GLN A 122 1.02 21.09 -0.31
N GLY A 123 1.02 20.72 -1.58
CA GLY A 123 1.79 19.61 -2.12
C GLY A 123 1.08 18.24 -2.01
N ASN A 124 -0.19 18.22 -1.68
CA ASN A 124 -0.99 17.00 -1.73
C ASN A 124 -1.27 16.59 -3.16
N THR A 125 -1.14 15.32 -3.46
CA THR A 125 -1.40 14.73 -4.77
C THR A 125 -2.71 13.97 -4.79
N TYR A 126 -3.36 13.97 -5.94
CA TYR A 126 -4.69 13.39 -6.13
C TYR A 126 -4.70 12.44 -7.31
N GLU A 127 -5.49 11.38 -7.18
CA GLU A 127 -5.83 10.49 -8.29
C GLU A 127 -7.32 10.61 -8.62
N ILE A 128 -7.69 10.26 -9.84
CA ILE A 128 -9.08 10.14 -10.25
C ILE A 128 -9.39 8.68 -10.46
N VAL A 129 -10.43 8.21 -9.80
CA VAL A 129 -10.97 6.86 -9.97
C VAL A 129 -12.38 6.93 -10.55
N THR A 130 -12.76 5.92 -11.33
CA THR A 130 -14.10 5.80 -11.86
C THR A 130 -14.90 4.86 -10.98
N ALA A 131 -15.99 5.36 -10.39
CA ALA A 131 -16.91 4.55 -9.61
C ALA A 131 -17.73 3.61 -10.51
N GLU A 132 -18.41 2.62 -9.91
CA GLU A 132 -19.22 1.63 -10.65
C GLU A 132 -20.32 2.28 -11.49
N ASP A 133 -20.88 3.41 -11.05
CA ASP A 133 -21.89 4.18 -11.79
C ASP A 133 -21.32 5.03 -12.94
N GLY A 134 -20.00 4.98 -13.18
CA GLY A 134 -19.29 5.78 -14.17
C GLY A 134 -18.87 7.18 -13.68
N THR A 135 -19.20 7.56 -12.45
CA THR A 135 -18.80 8.83 -11.86
C THR A 135 -17.28 8.84 -11.62
N ARG A 136 -16.63 9.95 -11.95
CA ARG A 136 -15.22 10.17 -11.66
C ARG A 136 -15.08 10.84 -10.30
N VAL A 137 -14.31 10.20 -9.42
CA VAL A 137 -14.06 10.67 -8.06
C VAL A 137 -12.59 11.01 -7.90
N GLU A 138 -12.30 12.20 -7.41
CA GLU A 138 -10.96 12.62 -7.03
C GLU A 138 -10.69 12.28 -5.56
N ARG A 139 -9.53 11.71 -5.29
CA ARG A 139 -9.13 11.38 -3.91
C ARG A 139 -7.63 11.53 -3.72
N VAL A 140 -7.23 11.80 -2.48
CA VAL A 140 -5.83 11.93 -2.10
C VAL A 140 -5.10 10.60 -2.34
N MET A 141 -3.96 10.65 -3.01
CA MET A 141 -3.03 9.54 -3.15
C MET A 141 -1.62 10.08 -3.22
N SER A 142 -0.79 9.72 -2.26
CA SER A 142 0.62 10.14 -2.22
C SER A 142 1.58 8.96 -2.36
N TYR A 143 2.73 9.22 -2.97
CA TYR A 143 3.83 8.28 -3.12
C TYR A 143 5.09 8.91 -2.52
N PRO A 144 5.25 8.88 -1.19
CA PRO A 144 6.35 9.58 -0.52
C PRO A 144 7.69 8.93 -0.80
N THR A 145 8.73 9.75 -0.83
CA THR A 145 10.12 9.28 -0.81
C THR A 145 10.53 8.86 0.60
N ASP A 146 11.61 8.08 0.71
CA ASP A 146 12.17 7.69 2.01
C ASP A 146 12.56 8.92 2.82
N SER A 147 13.17 9.91 2.18
CA SER A 147 13.56 11.18 2.80
C SER A 147 12.36 11.95 3.35
N ALA A 148 11.28 12.04 2.59
CA ALA A 148 10.06 12.72 3.02
C ALA A 148 9.40 12.00 4.21
N LEU A 149 9.36 10.67 4.20
CA LEU A 149 8.86 9.86 5.31
C LEU A 149 9.68 10.07 6.58
N ARG A 150 11.00 9.99 6.48
CA ARG A 150 11.89 10.19 7.63
C ARG A 150 11.76 11.58 8.23
N LYS A 151 11.68 12.58 7.38
CA LYS A 151 11.51 13.98 7.81
C LYS A 151 10.17 14.18 8.53
N ARG A 152 9.10 13.62 8.01
CA ARG A 152 7.76 13.74 8.62
C ARG A 152 7.69 13.03 9.97
N MET A 153 8.33 11.89 10.10
CA MET A 153 8.28 11.06 11.30
C MET A 153 9.24 11.49 12.41
N ALA A 154 10.24 12.31 12.11
CA ALA A 154 11.34 12.61 13.02
C ALA A 154 10.93 13.14 14.40
N ASN A 155 9.85 13.94 14.48
CA ASN A 155 9.38 14.48 15.75
C ASN A 155 8.54 13.49 16.55
N ALA A 156 7.85 12.56 15.87
CA ALA A 156 6.92 11.62 16.51
C ALA A 156 7.56 10.28 16.86
N ALA A 157 8.68 9.94 16.25
CA ALA A 157 9.25 8.61 16.31
C ALA A 157 10.78 8.59 16.27
N LYS A 158 11.33 7.47 16.69
CA LYS A 158 12.75 7.12 16.64
C LYS A 158 12.96 5.75 16.00
N GLU A 159 14.20 5.42 15.67
CA GLU A 159 14.55 4.14 15.03
C GLU A 159 13.76 3.91 13.74
N ILE A 160 13.69 4.93 12.90
CA ILE A 160 12.91 4.92 11.67
C ILE A 160 13.65 4.11 10.60
N ARG A 161 12.96 3.10 10.05
CA ARG A 161 13.45 2.26 8.96
C ARG A 161 12.42 2.22 7.85
N VAL A 162 12.89 2.27 6.60
CA VAL A 162 12.04 2.15 5.42
C VAL A 162 12.56 1.01 4.57
N ALA A 163 11.70 0.06 4.24
CA ALA A 163 11.96 -1.02 3.31
C ALA A 163 11.03 -0.89 2.10
N ARG A 164 11.52 -1.26 0.91
CA ARG A 164 10.74 -1.20 -0.33
C ARG A 164 10.74 -2.52 -1.05
N TRP A 165 9.55 -2.91 -1.51
CA TRP A 165 9.32 -3.95 -2.50
C TRP A 165 8.99 -3.29 -3.84
N GLU A 166 8.73 -4.06 -4.84
CA GLU A 166 8.33 -3.51 -6.15
C GLU A 166 7.01 -2.72 -6.05
N TYR A 167 6.03 -3.24 -5.31
CA TYR A 167 4.68 -2.66 -5.24
C TYR A 167 4.37 -1.95 -3.92
N PHE A 168 5.13 -2.17 -2.86
CA PHE A 168 4.86 -1.64 -1.52
C PHE A 168 6.10 -1.08 -0.84
N TRP A 169 5.87 -0.20 0.11
CA TRP A 169 6.88 0.24 1.07
C TRP A 169 6.37 0.00 2.49
N VAL A 170 7.28 -0.20 3.41
CA VAL A 170 7.02 -0.35 4.84
C VAL A 170 7.95 0.56 5.62
N LEU A 171 7.36 1.40 6.45
CA LEU A 171 8.09 2.15 7.46
C LEU A 171 7.83 1.52 8.82
N THR A 172 8.90 1.28 9.57
CA THR A 172 8.84 0.85 10.96
C THR A 172 9.56 1.85 11.83
N CYS A 173 9.00 2.12 12.99
CA CYS A 173 9.60 3.02 13.98
C CYS A 173 9.08 2.73 15.37
N LYS A 174 9.70 3.34 16.38
CA LYS A 174 9.20 3.37 17.75
C LYS A 174 8.66 4.75 18.05
N LEU A 175 7.46 4.81 18.59
CA LEU A 175 6.84 6.07 19.01
C LEU A 175 7.58 6.69 20.20
N LYS A 176 7.75 8.00 20.15
CA LYS A 176 8.32 8.78 21.27
C LYS A 176 7.32 9.01 22.36
#